data_5750a0371f47b6d1056b7870638ef8b6
#
_entry.id   5750a0371f47b6d1056b7870638ef8b6
#
_cell.length_a   1.000
_cell.length_b   1.000
_cell.length_c   1.000
_cell.angle_alpha   90.00
_cell.angle_beta   90.00
_cell.angle_gamma   90.00
#
_symmetry.space_group_name_H-M   'P 1'
#
loop_
_entity.id
_entity.type
_entity.pdbx_description
1 polymer ?
#
loop_
_entity_poly.entity_id
_entity_poly.type
_entity_poly.pdbx_seq_one_letter_code
_entity_poly.pdbx_strand_id
1 'polypeptide(L)'
;MLFSIVMPDRIVLLIDAQNAYMSARRVFGNPTYDPPEFGQFHPMTLANMLVMRKAGAVLDSVHVFRGRPNRHIDPRGYQANLKQCQAWASAGVYVHARQLRYLGSKPTPADGEEKGVDVELAVHLVSTALRGAVDGVILFSADTDLIPAVDEALARSSVRIEVTGWHNGKRGERLNVPGRSLWCHWLDKNDYSSVEDPTQY
;
A
#
# COMPACT_ATOMS: atom_id res chain seq x y z
N MET A 1 33.49 -18.36 -22.53
CA MET A 1 32.08 -18.34 -22.13
C MET A 1 31.85 -17.08 -21.29
N LEU A 2 31.25 -16.04 -21.88
CA LEU A 2 30.86 -14.85 -21.10
C LEU A 2 29.59 -15.20 -20.35
N PHE A 3 29.68 -15.37 -19.03
CA PHE A 3 28.48 -15.45 -18.19
C PHE A 3 27.83 -14.05 -18.20
N SER A 4 26.68 -13.93 -18.86
CA SER A 4 25.85 -12.74 -18.74
C SER A 4 25.39 -12.67 -17.27
N ILE A 5 25.90 -11.72 -16.52
CA ILE A 5 25.39 -11.43 -15.17
C ILE A 5 24.00 -10.82 -15.38
N VAL A 6 22.96 -11.63 -15.18
CA VAL A 6 21.59 -11.12 -15.13
C VAL A 6 21.44 -10.35 -13.83
N MET A 7 21.28 -9.03 -13.93
CA MET A 7 20.99 -8.20 -12.75
C MET A 7 19.58 -8.54 -12.24
N PRO A 8 19.41 -8.61 -10.93
CA PRO A 8 18.08 -8.86 -10.37
C PRO A 8 17.10 -7.72 -10.67
N ASP A 9 15.84 -8.07 -10.92
CA ASP A 9 14.76 -7.10 -11.07
C ASP A 9 14.54 -6.34 -9.75
N ARG A 10 14.71 -5.02 -9.78
CA ARG A 10 14.48 -4.15 -8.62
C ARG A 10 13.01 -3.74 -8.56
N ILE A 11 12.36 -4.06 -7.45
CA ILE A 11 10.92 -3.86 -7.26
C ILE A 11 10.66 -2.86 -6.14
N VAL A 12 9.81 -1.88 -6.42
CA VAL A 12 9.24 -0.94 -5.43
C VAL A 12 7.82 -1.38 -5.09
N LEU A 13 7.49 -1.40 -3.80
CA LEU A 13 6.11 -1.59 -3.34
C LEU A 13 5.52 -0.25 -2.87
N LEU A 14 4.41 0.15 -3.45
CA LEU A 14 3.62 1.33 -3.07
C LEU A 14 2.31 0.87 -2.43
N ILE A 15 2.04 1.30 -1.21
CA ILE A 15 0.89 0.86 -0.42
C ILE A 15 0.02 2.06 -0.03
N ASP A 16 -1.23 2.03 -0.43
CA ASP A 16 -2.30 2.81 0.16
C ASP A 16 -2.75 2.11 1.45
N ALA A 17 -2.32 2.63 2.59
CA ALA A 17 -2.51 1.94 3.86
C ALA A 17 -3.97 1.79 4.25
N GLN A 18 -4.79 2.83 4.04
CA GLN A 18 -6.21 2.78 4.40
C GLN A 18 -6.98 1.84 3.49
N ASN A 19 -6.75 1.91 2.19
CA ASN A 19 -7.41 1.04 1.23
C ASN A 19 -7.06 -0.43 1.47
N ALA A 20 -5.77 -0.75 1.65
CA ALA A 20 -5.30 -2.11 1.91
C ALA A 20 -5.84 -2.67 3.25
N TYR A 21 -5.84 -1.85 4.32
CA TYR A 21 -6.40 -2.19 5.63
C TYR A 21 -7.90 -2.48 5.53
N MET A 22 -8.68 -1.57 4.95
CA MET A 22 -10.12 -1.72 4.82
C MET A 22 -10.50 -2.90 3.90
N SER A 23 -9.71 -3.14 2.85
CA SER A 23 -9.87 -4.29 1.97
C SER A 23 -9.67 -5.62 2.73
N ALA A 24 -8.63 -5.74 3.57
CA ALA A 24 -8.42 -6.93 4.39
C ALA A 24 -9.62 -7.22 5.30
N ARG A 25 -10.15 -6.19 5.95
CA ARG A 25 -11.36 -6.29 6.82
C ARG A 25 -12.60 -6.74 6.03
N ARG A 26 -12.80 -6.23 4.81
CA ARG A 26 -13.94 -6.61 3.96
C ARG A 26 -13.80 -8.01 3.39
N VAL A 27 -12.58 -8.43 3.06
CA VAL A 27 -12.33 -9.71 2.38
C VAL A 27 -12.27 -10.87 3.39
N PHE A 28 -11.61 -10.68 4.53
CA PHE A 28 -11.32 -11.77 5.47
C PHE A 28 -12.12 -11.71 6.77
N GLY A 29 -12.76 -10.60 7.07
CA GLY A 29 -13.43 -10.39 8.34
C GLY A 29 -14.82 -9.78 8.20
N ASN A 30 -15.27 -9.21 9.30
CA ASN A 30 -16.49 -8.42 9.38
C ASN A 30 -16.17 -7.05 10.02
N PRO A 31 -16.09 -5.97 9.23
CA PRO A 31 -15.68 -4.65 9.71
C PRO A 31 -16.51 -4.11 10.88
N THR A 32 -17.72 -4.62 11.06
CA THR A 32 -18.63 -4.18 12.13
C THR A 32 -18.26 -4.80 13.49
N TYR A 33 -17.74 -6.03 13.50
CA TYR A 33 -17.54 -6.80 14.72
C TYR A 33 -16.07 -7.06 15.06
N ASP A 34 -15.19 -7.04 14.04
CA ASP A 34 -13.78 -7.30 14.27
C ASP A 34 -13.09 -6.10 14.94
N PRO A 35 -12.13 -6.35 15.84
CA PRO A 35 -11.38 -5.30 16.51
C PRO A 35 -10.55 -4.47 15.52
N PRO A 36 -10.11 -3.25 15.91
CA PRO A 36 -9.34 -2.37 15.02
C PRO A 36 -8.02 -2.97 14.52
N GLU A 37 -7.43 -3.89 15.27
CA GLU A 37 -6.18 -4.56 14.90
C GLU A 37 -6.39 -5.53 13.72
N PHE A 38 -7.58 -6.08 13.57
CA PHE A 38 -7.89 -6.96 12.44
C PHE A 38 -7.89 -6.16 11.14
N GLY A 39 -7.11 -6.62 10.19
CA GLY A 39 -6.86 -5.95 8.91
C GLY A 39 -5.51 -5.26 8.87
N GLN A 40 -4.84 -5.04 10.02
CA GLN A 40 -3.48 -4.53 10.04
C GLN A 40 -2.49 -5.58 9.50
N PHE A 41 -1.45 -5.10 8.86
CA PHE A 41 -0.36 -5.93 8.34
C PHE A 41 0.95 -5.16 8.40
N HIS A 42 2.07 -5.90 8.41
CA HIS A 42 3.40 -5.28 8.43
C HIS A 42 3.91 -5.08 6.99
N PRO A 43 4.08 -3.82 6.52
CA PRO A 43 4.39 -3.51 5.13
C PRO A 43 5.70 -4.15 4.61
N MET A 44 6.75 -4.18 5.43
CA MET A 44 8.02 -4.79 5.04
C MET A 44 7.91 -6.32 4.90
N THR A 45 7.16 -6.99 5.80
CA THR A 45 6.91 -8.44 5.70
C THR A 45 6.13 -8.77 4.43
N LEU A 46 5.10 -7.98 4.13
CA LEU A 46 4.32 -8.10 2.90
C LEU A 46 5.21 -7.91 1.66
N ALA A 47 6.05 -6.90 1.64
CA ALA A 47 6.94 -6.61 0.51
C ALA A 47 7.92 -7.76 0.25
N ASN A 48 8.55 -8.26 1.29
CA ASN A 48 9.46 -9.41 1.20
C ASN A 48 8.74 -10.66 0.66
N MET A 49 7.54 -10.94 1.15
CA MET A 49 6.72 -12.05 0.66
C MET A 49 6.40 -11.91 -0.84
N LEU A 50 6.00 -10.72 -1.29
CA LEU A 50 5.69 -10.48 -2.71
C LEU A 50 6.91 -10.65 -3.61
N VAL A 51 8.07 -10.10 -3.21
CA VAL A 51 9.30 -10.20 -3.98
C VAL A 51 9.84 -11.64 -4.01
N MET A 52 9.75 -12.38 -2.91
CA MET A 52 10.15 -13.80 -2.86
C MET A 52 9.37 -14.69 -3.84
N ARG A 53 8.16 -14.32 -4.23
CA ARG A 53 7.36 -15.03 -5.24
C ARG A 53 7.81 -14.77 -6.68
N LYS A 54 8.70 -13.82 -6.87
CA LYS A 54 9.19 -13.39 -8.18
C LYS A 54 10.66 -13.78 -8.34
N ALA A 55 10.89 -14.86 -9.07
CA ALA A 55 12.24 -15.39 -9.29
C ALA A 55 13.16 -14.30 -9.87
N GLY A 56 14.33 -14.11 -9.27
CA GLY A 56 15.32 -13.13 -9.70
C GLY A 56 14.99 -11.68 -9.37
N ALA A 57 13.95 -11.41 -8.55
CA ALA A 57 13.64 -10.06 -8.09
C ALA A 57 14.29 -9.77 -6.72
N VAL A 58 14.53 -8.48 -6.47
CA VAL A 58 14.97 -7.95 -5.19
C VAL A 58 14.11 -6.75 -4.81
N LEU A 59 13.86 -6.59 -3.52
CA LEU A 59 13.16 -5.44 -3.01
C LEU A 59 14.08 -4.21 -3.06
N ASP A 60 13.63 -3.17 -3.75
CA ASP A 60 14.30 -1.87 -3.74
C ASP A 60 13.87 -1.01 -2.56
N SER A 61 12.57 -0.77 -2.45
CA SER A 61 11.99 0.05 -1.39
C SER A 61 10.50 -0.24 -1.18
N VAL A 62 10.02 0.12 0.02
CA VAL A 62 8.60 0.04 0.40
C VAL A 62 8.14 1.43 0.83
N HIS A 63 7.08 1.92 0.22
CA HIS A 63 6.48 3.22 0.52
C HIS A 63 5.03 3.04 0.95
N VAL A 64 4.68 3.59 2.09
CA VAL A 64 3.32 3.54 2.64
C VAL A 64 2.75 4.96 2.70
N PHE A 65 1.58 5.15 2.14
CA PHE A 65 0.86 6.41 2.10
C PHE A 65 -0.36 6.31 3.02
N ARG A 66 -0.55 7.30 3.91
CA ARG A 66 -1.63 7.27 4.89
C ARG A 66 -2.00 8.64 5.46
N GLY A 67 -3.20 8.74 6.00
CA GLY A 67 -3.61 9.85 6.83
C GLY A 67 -3.02 9.79 8.23
N ARG A 68 -2.81 10.97 8.83
CA ARG A 68 -2.42 11.14 10.23
C ARG A 68 -3.47 11.96 10.98
N PRO A 69 -4.07 11.44 12.05
CA PRO A 69 -5.01 12.19 12.87
C PRO A 69 -4.42 13.48 13.43
N ASN A 70 -5.28 14.45 13.72
CA ASN A 70 -4.86 15.68 14.38
C ASN A 70 -4.73 15.44 15.89
N ARG A 71 -3.57 15.77 16.47
CA ARG A 71 -3.27 15.54 17.89
C ARG A 71 -4.23 16.22 18.87
N HIS A 72 -4.92 17.28 18.45
CA HIS A 72 -5.86 18.04 19.29
C HIS A 72 -7.30 17.53 19.18
N ILE A 73 -7.64 16.90 18.04
CA ILE A 73 -8.97 16.37 17.78
C ILE A 73 -9.03 14.88 18.16
N ASP A 74 -8.00 14.12 17.81
CA ASP A 74 -7.86 12.71 18.09
C ASP A 74 -6.46 12.40 18.67
N PRO A 75 -6.20 12.72 19.93
CA PRO A 75 -4.88 12.49 20.54
C PRO A 75 -4.51 11.01 20.63
N ARG A 76 -5.51 10.10 20.82
CA ARG A 76 -5.26 8.66 20.89
C ARG A 76 -4.90 8.10 19.52
N GLY A 77 -5.70 8.38 18.51
CA GLY A 77 -5.42 7.96 17.14
C GLY A 77 -4.11 8.57 16.61
N TYR A 78 -3.79 9.80 16.98
CA TYR A 78 -2.50 10.41 16.64
C TYR A 78 -1.32 9.62 17.24
N GLN A 79 -1.38 9.25 18.52
CA GLN A 79 -0.31 8.50 19.18
C GLN A 79 -0.16 7.09 18.61
N ALA A 80 -1.28 6.39 18.37
CA ALA A 80 -1.30 5.09 17.72
C ALA A 80 -0.66 5.15 16.31
N ASN A 81 -1.09 6.14 15.50
CA ASN A 81 -0.53 6.37 14.18
C ASN A 81 0.99 6.64 14.23
N LEU A 82 1.43 7.46 15.19
CA LEU A 82 2.85 7.81 15.34
C LEU A 82 3.68 6.57 15.68
N LYS A 83 3.25 5.76 16.66
CA LYS A 83 3.94 4.52 17.06
C LYS A 83 4.03 3.53 15.89
N GLN A 84 2.93 3.31 15.18
CA GLN A 84 2.89 2.43 14.03
C GLN A 84 3.82 2.91 12.91
N CYS A 85 3.79 4.21 12.58
CA CYS A 85 4.68 4.79 11.58
C CYS A 85 6.16 4.65 11.99
N GLN A 86 6.48 4.83 13.28
CA GLN A 86 7.84 4.64 13.80
C GLN A 86 8.29 3.18 13.70
N ALA A 87 7.43 2.23 14.04
CA ALA A 87 7.71 0.79 13.90
C ALA A 87 8.01 0.42 12.44
N TRP A 88 7.19 0.88 11.50
CA TRP A 88 7.41 0.65 10.07
C TRP A 88 8.69 1.31 9.56
N ALA A 89 8.95 2.57 9.94
CA ALA A 89 10.18 3.27 9.56
C ALA A 89 11.44 2.58 10.11
N SER A 90 11.39 2.07 11.34
CA SER A 90 12.48 1.28 11.95
C SER A 90 12.75 -0.03 11.21
N ALA A 91 11.74 -0.58 10.53
CA ALA A 91 11.87 -1.74 9.65
C ALA A 91 12.31 -1.39 8.21
N GLY A 92 12.61 -0.12 7.92
CA GLY A 92 13.09 0.35 6.62
C GLY A 92 11.98 0.76 5.65
N VAL A 93 10.73 0.96 6.12
CA VAL A 93 9.62 1.45 5.30
C VAL A 93 9.64 2.97 5.23
N TYR A 94 9.51 3.53 4.03
CA TYR A 94 9.30 4.96 3.82
C TYR A 94 7.83 5.30 4.07
N VAL A 95 7.54 6.05 5.13
CA VAL A 95 6.18 6.41 5.51
C VAL A 95 5.84 7.84 5.10
N HIS A 96 4.87 7.98 4.22
CA HIS A 96 4.30 9.25 3.74
C HIS A 96 2.99 9.50 4.50
N ALA A 97 3.03 10.34 5.53
CA ALA A 97 1.89 10.60 6.39
C ALA A 97 1.40 12.03 6.24
N ARG A 98 0.18 12.21 5.71
CA ARG A 98 -0.48 13.51 5.56
C ARG A 98 -1.51 13.73 6.66
N GLN A 99 -1.57 14.94 7.19
CA GLN A 99 -2.56 15.25 8.21
C GLN A 99 -3.98 15.15 7.64
N LEU A 100 -4.86 14.45 8.37
CA LEU A 100 -6.29 14.38 8.03
C LEU A 100 -6.89 15.78 8.05
N ARG A 101 -7.81 16.02 7.13
CA ARG A 101 -8.64 17.21 7.09
C ARG A 101 -9.87 16.99 7.97
N TYR A 102 -10.22 17.99 8.75
CA TYR A 102 -11.41 17.99 9.59
C TYR A 102 -12.28 19.18 9.21
N LEU A 103 -13.57 18.92 8.98
CA LEU A 103 -14.56 19.94 8.62
C LEU A 103 -15.46 20.26 9.81
N GLY A 104 -16.02 21.45 9.81
CA GLY A 104 -16.95 21.91 10.85
C GLY A 104 -16.29 22.71 11.98
N SER A 105 -17.13 23.33 12.80
CA SER A 105 -16.67 24.21 13.91
C SER A 105 -16.27 23.46 15.17
N LYS A 106 -16.70 22.20 15.33
CA LYS A 106 -16.38 21.30 16.47
C LYS A 106 -16.16 19.89 15.94
N PRO A 107 -15.09 19.65 15.21
CA PRO A 107 -14.85 18.34 14.62
C PRO A 107 -14.52 17.30 15.67
N THR A 108 -14.98 16.08 15.44
CA THR A 108 -14.68 14.86 16.21
C THR A 108 -13.66 13.99 15.52
N PRO A 109 -13.09 12.97 16.17
CA PRO A 109 -12.21 12.00 15.50
C PRO A 109 -12.82 11.34 14.27
N ALA A 110 -14.14 11.11 14.25
CA ALA A 110 -14.86 10.49 13.15
C ALA A 110 -14.96 11.37 11.88
N ASP A 111 -14.75 12.70 12.03
CA ASP A 111 -14.82 13.66 10.93
C ASP A 111 -13.49 13.79 10.17
N GLY A 112 -12.49 12.98 10.51
CA GLY A 112 -11.20 12.99 9.87
C GLY A 112 -11.24 12.34 8.48
N GLU A 113 -10.95 13.12 7.42
CA GLU A 113 -10.90 12.66 6.04
C GLU A 113 -9.47 12.70 5.51
N GLU A 114 -9.07 11.67 4.76
CA GLU A 114 -7.83 11.72 3.99
C GLU A 114 -7.97 12.75 2.86
N LYS A 115 -6.98 13.60 2.70
CA LYS A 115 -6.93 14.59 1.64
C LYS A 115 -5.56 14.63 1.01
N GLY A 116 -5.49 14.20 -0.25
CA GLY A 116 -4.28 14.23 -1.06
C GLY A 116 -3.26 13.12 -0.72
N VAL A 117 -3.65 12.08 0.01
CA VAL A 117 -2.84 10.86 0.21
C VAL A 117 -2.74 10.11 -1.10
N ASP A 118 -3.86 9.90 -1.77
CA ASP A 118 -4.01 9.36 -3.11
C ASP A 118 -3.22 10.13 -4.18
N VAL A 119 -3.29 11.47 -4.12
CA VAL A 119 -2.51 12.34 -5.02
C VAL A 119 -1.01 12.19 -4.80
N GLU A 120 -0.55 12.12 -3.54
CA GLU A 120 0.87 11.90 -3.23
C GLU A 120 1.35 10.53 -3.72
N LEU A 121 0.55 9.49 -3.51
CA LEU A 121 0.82 8.15 -4.04
C LEU A 121 0.85 8.14 -5.58
N ALA A 122 -0.11 8.80 -6.23
CA ALA A 122 -0.16 8.91 -7.69
C ALA A 122 1.10 9.60 -8.26
N VAL A 123 1.49 10.74 -7.68
CA VAL A 123 2.72 11.46 -8.05
C VAL A 123 3.95 10.60 -7.83
N HIS A 124 4.01 9.86 -6.72
CA HIS A 124 5.13 8.97 -6.41
C HIS A 124 5.23 7.82 -7.41
N LEU A 125 4.10 7.18 -7.75
CA LEU A 125 4.01 6.13 -8.77
C LEU A 125 4.58 6.60 -10.12
N VAL A 126 4.05 7.72 -10.64
CA VAL A 126 4.46 8.27 -11.94
C VAL A 126 5.95 8.66 -11.90
N SER A 127 6.39 9.36 -10.84
CA SER A 127 7.78 9.78 -10.70
C SER A 127 8.74 8.60 -10.63
N THR A 128 8.38 7.52 -9.91
CA THR A 128 9.19 6.30 -9.82
C THR A 128 9.30 5.62 -11.18
N ALA A 129 8.20 5.47 -11.90
CA ALA A 129 8.17 4.90 -13.21
C ALA A 129 9.00 5.70 -14.23
N LEU A 130 8.85 7.04 -14.26
CA LEU A 130 9.58 7.89 -15.21
C LEU A 130 11.08 8.00 -14.94
N ARG A 131 11.53 7.83 -13.68
CA ARG A 131 12.98 7.78 -13.39
C ARG A 131 13.65 6.55 -13.97
N GLY A 132 12.91 5.45 -14.17
CA GLY A 132 13.44 4.23 -14.75
C GLY A 132 14.59 3.57 -13.97
N ALA A 133 14.72 3.88 -12.68
CA ALA A 133 15.79 3.36 -11.83
C ALA A 133 15.44 1.98 -11.22
N VAL A 134 14.24 1.49 -11.47
CA VAL A 134 13.71 0.20 -11.02
C VAL A 134 13.03 -0.54 -12.15
N ASP A 135 12.87 -1.84 -12.06
CA ASP A 135 12.33 -2.68 -13.12
C ASP A 135 10.82 -2.89 -12.97
N GLY A 136 10.29 -2.74 -11.76
CA GLY A 136 8.87 -2.88 -11.51
C GLY A 136 8.37 -2.12 -10.29
N VAL A 137 7.09 -1.77 -10.33
CA VAL A 137 6.34 -1.21 -9.22
C VAL A 137 5.14 -2.12 -8.97
N ILE A 138 4.97 -2.56 -7.73
CA ILE A 138 3.75 -3.23 -7.28
C ILE A 138 2.91 -2.20 -6.51
N LEU A 139 1.69 -1.98 -6.95
CA LEU A 139 0.74 -1.05 -6.32
C LEU A 139 -0.29 -1.83 -5.50
N PHE A 140 -0.40 -1.52 -4.22
CA PHE A 140 -1.44 -2.04 -3.35
C PHE A 140 -2.48 -0.96 -3.05
N SER A 141 -3.46 -0.88 -3.90
CA SER A 141 -4.70 -0.12 -3.75
C SER A 141 -5.73 -0.68 -4.73
N ALA A 142 -7.01 -0.54 -4.41
CA ALA A 142 -8.13 -0.80 -5.31
C ALA A 142 -8.82 0.51 -5.73
N ASP A 143 -8.24 1.67 -5.36
CA ASP A 143 -8.82 2.98 -5.61
C ASP A 143 -8.73 3.35 -7.09
N THR A 144 -9.88 3.59 -7.71
CA THR A 144 -9.98 3.96 -9.12
C THR A 144 -9.45 5.35 -9.45
N ASP A 145 -9.28 6.21 -8.45
CA ASP A 145 -8.69 7.55 -8.64
C ASP A 145 -7.21 7.47 -9.02
N LEU A 146 -6.57 6.31 -8.83
CA LEU A 146 -5.20 6.05 -9.26
C LEU A 146 -5.08 5.61 -10.73
N ILE A 147 -6.19 5.32 -11.43
CA ILE A 147 -6.17 4.89 -12.84
C ILE A 147 -5.40 5.85 -13.73
N PRO A 148 -5.60 7.19 -13.68
CA PRO A 148 -4.86 8.12 -14.51
C PRO A 148 -3.34 8.05 -14.30
N ALA A 149 -2.89 7.85 -13.05
CA ALA A 149 -1.48 7.73 -12.72
C ALA A 149 -0.87 6.42 -13.26
N VAL A 150 -1.62 5.32 -13.18
CA VAL A 150 -1.18 4.03 -13.74
C VAL A 150 -1.11 4.11 -15.27
N ASP A 151 -2.11 4.69 -15.94
CA ASP A 151 -2.11 4.88 -17.39
C ASP A 151 -0.93 5.75 -17.85
N GLU A 152 -0.64 6.84 -17.17
CA GLU A 152 0.50 7.71 -17.46
C GLU A 152 1.83 6.98 -17.29
N ALA A 153 1.99 6.21 -16.21
CA ALA A 153 3.19 5.41 -15.96
C ALA A 153 3.41 4.37 -17.06
N LEU A 154 2.35 3.65 -17.45
CA LEU A 154 2.39 2.64 -18.50
C LEU A 154 2.66 3.23 -19.91
N ALA A 155 2.17 4.44 -20.15
CA ALA A 155 2.33 5.10 -21.45
C ALA A 155 3.73 5.68 -21.66
N ARG A 156 4.43 6.07 -20.58
CA ARG A 156 5.65 6.87 -20.65
C ARG A 156 6.89 6.24 -20.03
N SER A 157 6.78 5.02 -19.52
CA SER A 157 7.93 4.30 -18.95
C SER A 157 7.99 2.87 -19.46
N SER A 158 9.15 2.24 -19.30
CA SER A 158 9.36 0.81 -19.51
C SER A 158 9.24 0.00 -18.21
N VAL A 159 9.00 0.66 -17.07
CA VAL A 159 8.86 0.03 -15.78
C VAL A 159 7.55 -0.77 -15.73
N ARG A 160 7.61 -2.02 -15.27
CA ARG A 160 6.42 -2.85 -15.14
C ARG A 160 5.56 -2.35 -13.99
N ILE A 161 4.28 -2.11 -14.24
CA ILE A 161 3.30 -1.80 -13.21
C ILE A 161 2.47 -3.05 -12.95
N GLU A 162 2.55 -3.56 -11.75
CA GLU A 162 1.81 -4.72 -11.26
C GLU A 162 0.92 -4.28 -10.09
N VAL A 163 -0.12 -5.02 -9.81
CA VAL A 163 -1.02 -4.71 -8.68
C VAL A 163 -1.06 -5.88 -7.70
N THR A 164 -1.45 -5.60 -6.47
CA THR A 164 -1.73 -6.64 -5.47
C THR A 164 -3.05 -6.35 -4.77
N GLY A 165 -3.68 -7.38 -4.24
CA GLY A 165 -4.93 -7.26 -3.52
C GLY A 165 -5.29 -8.52 -2.73
N TRP A 166 -6.12 -8.37 -1.71
CA TRP A 166 -6.63 -9.47 -0.91
C TRP A 166 -7.74 -10.23 -1.62
N HIS A 167 -7.78 -11.55 -1.41
CA HIS A 167 -8.75 -12.43 -2.05
C HIS A 167 -9.09 -13.65 -1.17
N ASN A 168 -10.37 -14.03 -1.04
CA ASN A 168 -10.83 -15.16 -0.24
C ASN A 168 -11.49 -16.31 -1.06
N GLY A 169 -11.23 -16.35 -2.37
CA GLY A 169 -11.85 -17.33 -3.28
C GLY A 169 -13.21 -16.91 -3.83
N LYS A 170 -13.92 -16.03 -3.13
CA LYS A 170 -15.25 -15.51 -3.56
C LYS A 170 -15.22 -14.03 -3.84
N ARG A 171 -14.46 -13.28 -3.04
CA ARG A 171 -14.30 -11.83 -3.13
C ARG A 171 -12.83 -11.49 -3.23
N GLY A 172 -12.49 -10.56 -4.11
CA GLY A 172 -11.16 -9.99 -4.23
C GLY A 172 -11.26 -8.50 -4.57
N GLU A 173 -10.35 -7.71 -4.03
CA GLU A 173 -10.30 -6.28 -4.28
C GLU A 173 -8.91 -5.91 -4.79
N ARG A 174 -8.84 -5.36 -5.99
CA ARG A 174 -7.62 -4.82 -6.62
C ARG A 174 -7.98 -3.65 -7.52
N LEU A 175 -7.01 -2.84 -7.85
CA LEU A 175 -7.17 -1.87 -8.93
C LEU A 175 -7.39 -2.59 -10.27
N ASN A 176 -8.44 -2.22 -10.96
CA ASN A 176 -8.73 -2.66 -12.32
C ASN A 176 -8.68 -1.45 -13.26
N VAL A 177 -7.78 -1.48 -14.23
CA VAL A 177 -7.58 -0.40 -15.19
C VAL A 177 -8.25 -0.79 -16.50
N PRO A 178 -9.30 -0.08 -16.96
CA PRO A 178 -9.99 -0.39 -18.20
C PRO A 178 -9.05 -0.42 -19.40
N GLY A 179 -9.17 -1.47 -20.23
CA GLY A 179 -8.33 -1.62 -21.43
C GLY A 179 -6.88 -2.03 -21.16
N ARG A 180 -6.48 -2.29 -19.93
CA ARG A 180 -5.15 -2.76 -19.54
C ARG A 180 -5.22 -4.12 -18.85
N SER A 181 -4.26 -4.98 -19.11
CA SER A 181 -4.07 -6.25 -18.42
C SER A 181 -2.88 -6.14 -17.47
N LEU A 182 -3.13 -5.80 -16.21
CA LEU A 182 -2.09 -5.75 -15.18
C LEU A 182 -1.98 -7.11 -14.50
N TRP A 183 -0.73 -7.55 -14.29
CA TRP A 183 -0.48 -8.71 -13.44
C TRP A 183 -0.92 -8.40 -12.00
N CYS A 184 -1.67 -9.32 -11.39
CA CYS A 184 -2.13 -9.18 -10.02
C CYS A 184 -1.56 -10.28 -9.13
N HIS A 185 -0.87 -9.86 -8.07
CA HIS A 185 -0.46 -10.73 -6.98
C HIS A 185 -1.64 -10.90 -6.01
N TRP A 186 -2.44 -11.93 -6.22
CA TRP A 186 -3.52 -12.22 -5.29
C TRP A 186 -2.99 -12.81 -3.99
N LEU A 187 -3.45 -12.25 -2.88
CA LEU A 187 -3.07 -12.61 -1.51
C LEU A 187 -4.26 -13.23 -0.80
N ASP A 188 -4.13 -14.47 -0.39
CA ASP A 188 -5.18 -15.21 0.29
C ASP A 188 -5.14 -15.03 1.83
N LYS A 189 -5.98 -15.79 2.54
CA LYS A 189 -6.05 -15.74 4.01
C LYS A 189 -4.75 -16.20 4.67
N ASN A 190 -4.05 -17.18 4.10
CA ASN A 190 -2.77 -17.65 4.64
C ASN A 190 -1.69 -16.60 4.47
N ASP A 191 -1.70 -15.91 3.32
CA ASP A 191 -0.82 -14.77 3.06
C ASP A 191 -1.05 -13.65 4.08
N TYR A 192 -2.33 -13.29 4.30
CA TYR A 192 -2.68 -12.30 5.31
C TYR A 192 -2.17 -12.72 6.69
N SER A 193 -2.43 -13.97 7.12
CA SER A 193 -1.98 -14.46 8.43
C SER A 193 -0.46 -14.48 8.58
N SER A 194 0.30 -14.58 7.48
CA SER A 194 1.77 -14.52 7.52
C SER A 194 2.34 -13.10 7.65
N VAL A 195 1.54 -12.09 7.37
CA VAL A 195 1.94 -10.67 7.39
C VAL A 195 1.11 -9.82 8.35
N GLU A 196 0.08 -10.39 9.00
CA GLU A 196 -0.76 -9.64 9.93
C GLU A 196 0.06 -9.03 11.07
N ASP A 197 -0.34 -7.84 11.50
CA ASP A 197 0.26 -7.13 12.61
C ASP A 197 -0.77 -6.96 13.72
N PRO A 198 -0.77 -7.85 14.74
CA PRO A 198 -1.72 -7.80 15.84
C PRO A 198 -1.39 -6.72 16.89
N THR A 199 -0.40 -5.88 16.64
CA THR A 199 0.06 -4.87 17.61
C THR A 199 -1.02 -3.82 17.85
N GLN A 200 -1.34 -3.59 19.12
CA GLN A 200 -2.15 -2.45 19.56
C GLN A 200 -1.24 -1.25 19.76
N TYR A 201 -1.28 -0.34 18.82
CA TYR A 201 -0.46 0.88 18.83
C TYR A 201 -1.00 1.99 19.71
#